data_4b66202590205cffa37f970dcc435e23
#
_entry.id   4b66202590205cffa37f970dcc435e23
#
_cell.length_a   1.000
_cell.length_b   1.000
_cell.length_c   1.000
_cell.angle_alpha   90.00
_cell.angle_beta   90.00
_cell.angle_gamma   90.00
#
_symmetry.space_group_name_H-M   'P 1'
#
loop_
_entity.id
_entity.type
_entity.pdbx_description
1 polymer ?
#
loop_
_entity_poly.entity_id
_entity_poly.type
_entity_poly.pdbx_seq_one_letter_code
_entity_poly.pdbx_strand_id
1 'polypeptide(L)'
;MEYARICFEEYGQKVNYWVTINEPNYETLCCYGFGNYPPNVKDLGRRWRAIHHMLLASARAVAVFRELKLPGMVGLVSDSYPIAVLTDNEAHRKAAHMADLFFNLCVNDVCVKGAYPQDFVDQLKKDGYDLSYMKEEDPSIFADGCVDYLGINAYNRYIAEPADGPETNLGVNNTGDGKKTKFQIGNWFSLGEDSEMEKTPWGMEINPRSIYDLLMDLKRLYPQIPVIITENGVGNYDEVVDGQIHDQYRIAYLEGYVDWIERAMEDGCTVLGYFVWSTMDVYSWINGYKKRYGLVYIDYDSDDLVRIPKDSYYWYKNKIQNRRKSFNGKIHSIY
;
A
#
# COMPACT_ATOMS: atom_id res chain seq x y z
N MET A 1 -0.85 22.17 7.13
CA MET A 1 -0.14 23.08 6.18
C MET A 1 1.14 23.63 6.77
N GLU A 2 1.13 24.22 7.94
CA GLU A 2 2.32 24.81 8.58
C GLU A 2 3.48 23.82 8.73
N TYR A 3 3.23 22.61 9.25
CA TYR A 3 4.25 21.57 9.36
C TYR A 3 4.87 21.21 8.00
N ALA A 4 4.03 21.01 6.97
CA ALA A 4 4.54 20.69 5.62
C ALA A 4 5.39 21.84 5.05
N ARG A 5 4.96 23.11 5.26
CA ARG A 5 5.71 24.29 4.82
C ARG A 5 7.09 24.35 5.48
N ILE A 6 7.17 24.18 6.80
CA ILE A 6 8.46 24.16 7.52
C ILE A 6 9.38 23.05 6.96
N CYS A 7 8.86 21.83 6.78
CA CYS A 7 9.66 20.75 6.20
C CYS A 7 10.16 21.07 4.79
N PHE A 8 9.31 21.65 3.96
CA PHE A 8 9.66 22.01 2.59
C PHE A 8 10.69 23.15 2.53
N GLU A 9 10.57 24.17 3.37
CA GLU A 9 11.51 25.28 3.44
C GLU A 9 12.89 24.82 3.93
N GLU A 10 12.94 23.94 4.96
CA GLU A 10 14.20 23.48 5.54
C GLU A 10 14.92 22.42 4.70
N TYR A 11 14.17 21.52 4.05
CA TYR A 11 14.73 20.34 3.41
C TYR A 11 14.49 20.26 1.91
N GLY A 12 13.68 21.14 1.32
CA GLY A 12 13.21 21.04 -0.06
C GLY A 12 14.33 21.04 -1.11
N GLN A 13 15.48 21.65 -0.80
CA GLN A 13 16.65 21.61 -1.69
C GLN A 13 17.52 20.34 -1.54
N LYS A 14 17.21 19.50 -0.55
CA LYS A 14 17.97 18.28 -0.23
C LYS A 14 17.20 17.00 -0.56
N VAL A 15 15.87 17.08 -0.66
CA VAL A 15 14.96 15.95 -0.86
C VAL A 15 14.24 16.08 -2.19
N ASN A 16 14.41 15.08 -3.07
CA ASN A 16 13.82 15.08 -4.40
C ASN A 16 12.45 14.39 -4.47
N TYR A 17 12.14 13.50 -3.52
CA TYR A 17 10.89 12.75 -3.49
C TYR A 17 10.23 12.92 -2.12
N TRP A 18 9.04 13.48 -2.12
CA TRP A 18 8.27 13.78 -0.92
C TRP A 18 7.00 12.94 -0.88
N VAL A 19 6.65 12.46 0.29
CA VAL A 19 5.37 11.78 0.56
C VAL A 19 4.58 12.64 1.53
N THR A 20 3.35 12.97 1.19
CA THR A 20 2.46 13.77 2.04
C THR A 20 1.89 12.94 3.19
N ILE A 21 1.31 11.79 2.86
CA ILE A 21 0.66 10.87 3.81
C ILE A 21 0.93 9.43 3.37
N ASN A 22 1.14 8.55 4.34
CA ASN A 22 1.24 7.11 4.12
C ASN A 22 -0.08 6.42 4.46
N GLU A 23 -0.59 5.61 3.54
CA GLU A 23 -1.73 4.68 3.68
C GLU A 23 -3.00 5.26 4.32
N PRO A 24 -3.57 6.37 3.85
CA PRO A 24 -4.79 6.90 4.44
C PRO A 24 -5.97 5.91 4.39
N ASN A 25 -6.00 5.02 3.38
CA ASN A 25 -7.01 3.97 3.24
C ASN A 25 -6.86 2.86 4.27
N TYR A 26 -5.64 2.36 4.53
CA TYR A 26 -5.39 1.29 5.49
C TYR A 26 -5.36 1.79 6.93
N GLU A 27 -4.69 2.92 7.19
CA GLU A 27 -4.64 3.55 8.51
C GLU A 27 -6.05 3.79 9.06
N THR A 28 -6.93 4.39 8.25
CA THR A 28 -8.31 4.64 8.67
C THR A 28 -9.15 3.36 8.79
N LEU A 29 -8.82 2.30 8.04
CA LEU A 29 -9.44 1.00 8.19
C LEU A 29 -9.05 0.36 9.53
N CYS A 30 -7.79 0.48 9.93
CA CYS A 30 -7.32 0.04 11.25
C CYS A 30 -7.94 0.85 12.38
N CYS A 31 -8.02 2.18 12.24
CA CYS A 31 -8.55 3.09 13.27
C CYS A 31 -10.07 2.97 13.47
N TYR A 32 -10.82 2.89 12.35
CA TYR A 32 -12.29 3.04 12.34
C TYR A 32 -13.05 1.85 11.75
N GLY A 33 -12.37 0.92 11.08
CA GLY A 33 -12.95 -0.31 10.58
C GLY A 33 -12.72 -1.46 11.55
N PHE A 34 -11.49 -1.95 11.63
CA PHE A 34 -11.10 -3.02 12.56
C PHE A 34 -11.15 -2.54 14.03
N GLY A 35 -10.90 -1.27 14.28
CA GLY A 35 -10.83 -0.71 15.62
C GLY A 35 -9.66 -1.26 16.44
N ASN A 36 -8.57 -1.63 15.78
CA ASN A 36 -7.36 -2.18 16.40
C ASN A 36 -6.20 -1.18 16.51
N TYR A 37 -6.35 0.01 15.90
CA TYR A 37 -5.50 1.18 16.13
C TYR A 37 -6.30 2.27 16.87
N PRO A 38 -5.64 3.18 17.63
CA PRO A 38 -6.30 4.34 18.19
C PRO A 38 -7.03 5.16 17.11
N PRO A 39 -8.25 5.62 17.36
CA PRO A 39 -8.99 5.66 18.62
C PRO A 39 -9.79 4.39 18.95
N ASN A 40 -9.55 3.25 18.29
CA ASN A 40 -10.19 1.96 18.55
C ASN A 40 -11.72 2.00 18.36
N VAL A 41 -12.18 2.66 17.31
CA VAL A 41 -13.60 2.82 16.98
C VAL A 41 -13.95 1.94 15.79
N LYS A 42 -15.16 1.36 15.78
CA LYS A 42 -15.72 0.63 14.64
C LYS A 42 -16.87 1.43 14.05
N ASP A 43 -16.55 2.28 13.07
CA ASP A 43 -17.51 3.20 12.44
C ASP A 43 -17.00 3.61 11.05
N LEU A 44 -17.56 3.01 10.01
CA LEU A 44 -17.16 3.32 8.63
C LEU A 44 -17.51 4.76 8.22
N GLY A 45 -18.54 5.38 8.80
CA GLY A 45 -18.85 6.79 8.54
C GLY A 45 -17.71 7.70 9.00
N ARG A 46 -17.13 7.43 10.19
CA ARG A 46 -15.93 8.13 10.66
C ARG A 46 -14.70 7.82 9.82
N ARG A 47 -14.57 6.59 9.31
CA ARG A 47 -13.51 6.24 8.36
C ARG A 47 -13.55 7.14 7.13
N TRP A 48 -14.72 7.27 6.49
CA TRP A 48 -14.86 8.11 5.29
C TRP A 48 -14.53 9.57 5.55
N ARG A 49 -15.00 10.10 6.67
CA ARG A 49 -14.65 11.46 7.10
C ARG A 49 -13.14 11.62 7.34
N ALA A 50 -12.49 10.66 7.98
CA ALA A 50 -11.06 10.71 8.25
C ALA A 50 -10.24 10.68 6.95
N ILE A 51 -10.53 9.75 6.01
CA ILE A 51 -9.91 9.71 4.69
C ILE A 51 -10.04 11.07 3.99
N HIS A 52 -11.24 11.63 3.95
CA HIS A 52 -11.50 12.90 3.28
C HIS A 52 -10.61 14.02 3.80
N HIS A 53 -10.50 14.16 5.13
CA HIS A 53 -9.65 15.19 5.73
C HIS A 53 -8.16 14.92 5.54
N MET A 54 -7.73 13.66 5.52
CA MET A 54 -6.34 13.30 5.19
C MET A 54 -6.02 13.66 3.74
N LEU A 55 -6.93 13.40 2.81
CA LEU A 55 -6.75 13.77 1.40
C LEU A 55 -6.76 15.30 1.18
N LEU A 56 -7.61 16.06 1.89
CA LEU A 56 -7.53 17.52 1.89
C LEU A 56 -6.20 18.03 2.44
N ALA A 57 -5.69 17.41 3.51
CA ALA A 57 -4.38 17.77 4.07
C ALA A 57 -3.25 17.50 3.09
N SER A 58 -3.31 16.35 2.38
CA SER A 58 -2.36 16.00 1.31
C SER A 58 -2.42 17.01 0.17
N ALA A 59 -3.60 17.29 -0.37
CA ALA A 59 -3.77 18.23 -1.50
C ALA A 59 -3.24 19.64 -1.15
N ARG A 60 -3.51 20.12 0.06
CA ARG A 60 -2.97 21.40 0.53
C ARG A 60 -1.46 21.37 0.73
N ALA A 61 -0.86 20.25 1.13
CA ALA A 61 0.58 20.11 1.20
C ALA A 61 1.21 20.14 -0.20
N VAL A 62 0.62 19.46 -1.17
CA VAL A 62 1.04 19.53 -2.59
C VAL A 62 0.99 20.97 -3.11
N ALA A 63 -0.08 21.71 -2.82
CA ALA A 63 -0.20 23.12 -3.22
C ALA A 63 0.93 23.98 -2.63
N VAL A 64 1.31 23.76 -1.37
CA VAL A 64 2.45 24.45 -0.73
C VAL A 64 3.77 24.09 -1.40
N PHE A 65 3.99 22.80 -1.74
CA PHE A 65 5.18 22.35 -2.46
C PHE A 65 5.33 23.09 -3.79
N ARG A 66 4.25 23.25 -4.55
CA ARG A 66 4.23 23.96 -5.83
C ARG A 66 4.41 25.48 -5.67
N GLU A 67 3.78 26.07 -4.66
CA GLU A 67 3.95 27.52 -4.32
C GLU A 67 5.44 27.84 -4.09
N LEU A 68 6.15 26.98 -3.36
CA LEU A 68 7.57 27.14 -3.05
C LEU A 68 8.49 26.82 -4.25
N LYS A 69 7.95 26.34 -5.35
CA LYS A 69 8.69 25.99 -6.58
C LYS A 69 9.90 25.09 -6.32
N LEU A 70 9.73 24.12 -5.45
CA LEU A 70 10.79 23.19 -5.07
C LEU A 70 11.13 22.24 -6.21
N PRO A 71 12.41 21.82 -6.31
CA PRO A 71 12.78 20.74 -7.21
C PRO A 71 12.23 19.41 -6.71
N GLY A 72 12.08 18.45 -7.63
CA GLY A 72 11.66 17.09 -7.29
C GLY A 72 10.16 16.86 -7.47
N MET A 73 9.64 15.87 -6.78
CA MET A 73 8.28 15.35 -6.93
C MET A 73 7.63 15.15 -5.57
N VAL A 74 6.32 15.39 -5.51
CA VAL A 74 5.51 15.14 -4.30
C VAL A 74 4.42 14.12 -4.62
N GLY A 75 4.31 13.09 -3.77
CA GLY A 75 3.36 12.00 -3.90
C GLY A 75 2.55 11.75 -2.63
N LEU A 76 1.67 10.78 -2.73
CA LEU A 76 0.99 10.15 -1.59
C LEU A 76 1.25 8.65 -1.69
N VAL A 77 1.34 7.95 -0.56
CA VAL A 77 1.44 6.49 -0.52
C VAL A 77 0.08 5.90 -0.19
N SER A 78 -0.39 5.00 -1.05
CA SER A 78 -1.62 4.24 -0.87
C SER A 78 -1.30 2.76 -0.65
N ASP A 79 -1.96 2.12 0.32
CA ASP A 79 -1.98 0.67 0.41
C ASP A 79 -2.87 0.15 -0.73
N SER A 80 -2.27 -0.49 -1.73
CA SER A 80 -2.93 -0.77 -3.01
C SER A 80 -2.96 -2.27 -3.33
N TYR A 81 -4.12 -2.73 -3.78
CA TYR A 81 -4.40 -4.14 -4.03
C TYR A 81 -4.96 -4.36 -5.43
N PRO A 82 -4.40 -5.27 -6.22
CA PRO A 82 -5.14 -5.77 -7.37
C PRO A 82 -6.37 -6.55 -6.89
N ILE A 83 -7.52 -6.23 -7.45
CA ILE A 83 -8.78 -6.89 -7.12
C ILE A 83 -9.09 -7.92 -8.19
N ALA A 84 -9.08 -9.19 -7.82
CA ALA A 84 -9.33 -10.30 -8.72
C ALA A 84 -10.68 -10.97 -8.44
N VAL A 85 -11.16 -11.74 -9.42
CA VAL A 85 -12.30 -12.65 -9.29
C VAL A 85 -11.90 -14.04 -9.73
N LEU A 86 -12.35 -15.08 -9.04
CA LEU A 86 -12.12 -16.47 -9.45
C LEU A 86 -13.21 -16.94 -10.41
N THR A 87 -14.40 -16.32 -10.35
CA THR A 87 -15.53 -16.62 -11.24
C THR A 87 -15.87 -15.37 -12.03
N ASP A 88 -15.75 -15.44 -13.36
CA ASP A 88 -16.06 -14.30 -14.23
C ASP A 88 -17.53 -14.26 -14.60
N ASN A 89 -18.33 -13.55 -13.81
CA ASN A 89 -19.72 -13.21 -14.09
C ASN A 89 -20.05 -11.78 -13.61
N GLU A 90 -21.24 -11.29 -13.95
CA GLU A 90 -21.65 -9.93 -13.64
C GLU A 90 -21.62 -9.62 -12.13
N ALA A 91 -22.09 -10.55 -11.29
CA ALA A 91 -22.12 -10.35 -9.83
C ALA A 91 -20.71 -10.22 -9.24
N HIS A 92 -19.76 -11.06 -9.68
CA HIS A 92 -18.37 -11.00 -9.22
C HIS A 92 -17.64 -9.76 -9.75
N ARG A 93 -17.84 -9.37 -11.02
CA ARG A 93 -17.29 -8.13 -11.56
C ARG A 93 -17.80 -6.90 -10.81
N LYS A 94 -19.09 -6.88 -10.46
CA LYS A 94 -19.66 -5.81 -9.62
C LYS A 94 -19.03 -5.79 -8.22
N ALA A 95 -18.88 -6.94 -7.58
CA ALA A 95 -18.23 -7.05 -6.28
C ALA A 95 -16.75 -6.57 -6.35
N ALA A 96 -16.02 -6.92 -7.41
CA ALA A 96 -14.65 -6.46 -7.63
C ALA A 96 -14.58 -4.94 -7.79
N HIS A 97 -15.48 -4.34 -8.56
CA HIS A 97 -15.56 -2.90 -8.69
C HIS A 97 -15.84 -2.20 -7.34
N MET A 98 -16.76 -2.74 -6.56
CA MET A 98 -17.06 -2.21 -5.22
C MET A 98 -15.87 -2.35 -4.26
N ALA A 99 -15.13 -3.45 -4.34
CA ALA A 99 -13.89 -3.65 -3.57
C ALA A 99 -12.80 -2.65 -4.00
N ASP A 100 -12.66 -2.39 -5.30
CA ASP A 100 -11.72 -1.41 -5.84
C ASP A 100 -12.06 0.02 -5.38
N LEU A 101 -13.34 0.40 -5.38
CA LEU A 101 -13.81 1.66 -4.79
C LEU A 101 -13.45 1.77 -3.30
N PHE A 102 -13.61 0.67 -2.55
CA PHE A 102 -13.37 0.65 -1.11
C PHE A 102 -11.89 0.73 -0.73
N PHE A 103 -11.04 -0.04 -1.44
CA PHE A 103 -9.61 -0.17 -1.10
C PHE A 103 -8.72 0.84 -1.83
N ASN A 104 -8.95 1.07 -3.12
CA ASN A 104 -8.01 1.78 -3.99
C ASN A 104 -8.55 3.15 -4.45
N LEU A 105 -9.69 3.16 -5.16
CA LEU A 105 -10.12 4.32 -5.93
C LEU A 105 -10.58 5.49 -5.04
N CYS A 106 -11.08 5.22 -3.82
CA CYS A 106 -11.45 6.26 -2.84
C CYS A 106 -10.26 7.15 -2.42
N VAL A 107 -9.04 6.72 -2.68
CA VAL A 107 -7.81 7.48 -2.42
C VAL A 107 -7.11 7.84 -3.73
N ASN A 108 -6.85 6.85 -4.59
CA ASN A 108 -6.02 7.02 -5.76
C ASN A 108 -6.63 8.02 -6.78
N ASP A 109 -7.93 7.94 -7.04
CA ASP A 109 -8.60 8.88 -7.94
C ASP A 109 -8.55 10.31 -7.42
N VAL A 110 -8.76 10.51 -6.12
CA VAL A 110 -8.68 11.85 -5.53
C VAL A 110 -7.27 12.43 -5.64
N CYS A 111 -6.25 11.62 -5.35
CA CYS A 111 -4.86 12.08 -5.39
C CYS A 111 -4.36 12.35 -6.81
N VAL A 112 -4.82 11.56 -7.79
CA VAL A 112 -4.31 11.62 -9.16
C VAL A 112 -5.20 12.44 -10.08
N LYS A 113 -6.54 12.29 -9.94
CA LYS A 113 -7.52 12.98 -10.81
C LYS A 113 -8.13 14.22 -10.17
N GLY A 114 -7.93 14.43 -8.87
CA GLY A 114 -8.50 15.55 -8.11
C GLY A 114 -9.99 15.42 -7.81
N ALA A 115 -10.56 14.21 -7.88
CA ALA A 115 -11.97 13.98 -7.61
C ALA A 115 -12.26 12.54 -7.17
N TYR A 116 -13.26 12.37 -6.32
CA TYR A 116 -13.80 11.04 -6.04
C TYR A 116 -14.49 10.45 -7.27
N PRO A 117 -14.46 9.10 -7.45
CA PRO A 117 -15.37 8.43 -8.37
C PRO A 117 -16.83 8.78 -8.02
N GLN A 118 -17.63 9.14 -9.01
CA GLN A 118 -19.03 9.57 -8.77
C GLN A 118 -19.86 8.43 -8.18
N ASP A 119 -19.67 7.20 -8.65
CA ASP A 119 -20.36 6.00 -8.17
C ASP A 119 -19.99 5.66 -6.72
N PHE A 120 -18.76 5.98 -6.26
CA PHE A 120 -18.39 5.89 -4.86
C PHE A 120 -19.21 6.84 -3.99
N VAL A 121 -19.30 8.11 -4.38
CA VAL A 121 -20.08 9.13 -3.65
C VAL A 121 -21.58 8.77 -3.64
N ASP A 122 -22.10 8.30 -4.77
CA ASP A 122 -23.51 7.90 -4.88
C ASP A 122 -23.80 6.66 -4.04
N GLN A 123 -22.87 5.72 -3.94
CA GLN A 123 -23.03 4.56 -3.08
C GLN A 123 -23.01 4.96 -1.59
N LEU A 124 -22.13 5.87 -1.16
CA LEU A 124 -22.12 6.39 0.21
C LEU A 124 -23.46 7.06 0.58
N LYS A 125 -24.03 7.86 -0.34
CA LYS A 125 -25.34 8.49 -0.16
C LYS A 125 -26.46 7.46 -0.06
N LYS A 126 -26.43 6.47 -0.93
CA LYS A 126 -27.40 5.37 -0.94
C LYS A 126 -27.41 4.59 0.35
N ASP A 127 -26.25 4.39 0.96
CA ASP A 127 -26.08 3.69 2.23
C ASP A 127 -26.37 4.59 3.46
N GLY A 128 -26.71 5.87 3.21
CA GLY A 128 -27.10 6.81 4.25
C GLY A 128 -25.95 7.39 5.09
N TYR A 129 -24.72 7.34 4.58
CA TYR A 129 -23.60 8.00 5.26
C TYR A 129 -23.76 9.53 5.29
N ASP A 130 -23.42 10.13 6.43
CA ASP A 130 -23.34 11.58 6.57
C ASP A 130 -22.14 12.13 5.79
N LEU A 131 -22.40 12.88 4.72
CA LEU A 131 -21.37 13.52 3.88
C LEU A 131 -21.29 15.04 4.12
N SER A 132 -21.90 15.57 5.18
CA SER A 132 -21.90 17.01 5.52
C SER A 132 -20.50 17.61 5.75
N TYR A 133 -19.49 16.75 5.92
CA TYR A 133 -18.08 17.15 6.01
C TYR A 133 -17.46 17.53 4.68
N MET A 134 -18.00 17.08 3.55
CA MET A 134 -17.58 17.49 2.20
C MET A 134 -18.11 18.90 1.94
N LYS A 135 -17.21 19.83 1.63
CA LYS A 135 -17.55 21.24 1.43
C LYS A 135 -17.53 21.60 -0.05
N GLU A 136 -18.19 22.69 -0.39
CA GLU A 136 -18.29 23.19 -1.77
C GLU A 136 -16.93 23.52 -2.38
N GLU A 137 -15.96 23.95 -1.57
CA GLU A 137 -14.61 24.27 -1.99
C GLU A 137 -13.68 23.06 -2.16
N ASP A 138 -14.01 21.89 -1.59
CA ASP A 138 -13.12 20.74 -1.57
C ASP A 138 -12.70 20.23 -2.96
N PRO A 139 -13.60 20.19 -3.98
CA PRO A 139 -13.21 19.77 -5.32
C PRO A 139 -12.10 20.62 -5.94
N SER A 140 -12.09 21.93 -5.71
CA SER A 140 -11.04 22.80 -6.21
C SER A 140 -9.71 22.55 -5.50
N ILE A 141 -9.74 22.28 -4.19
CA ILE A 141 -8.55 21.93 -3.40
C ILE A 141 -7.94 20.62 -3.90
N PHE A 142 -8.77 19.62 -4.18
CA PHE A 142 -8.29 18.34 -4.72
C PHE A 142 -7.70 18.51 -6.12
N ALA A 143 -8.34 19.25 -7.01
CA ALA A 143 -7.87 19.48 -8.36
C ALA A 143 -6.51 20.21 -8.39
N ASP A 144 -6.30 21.18 -7.50
CA ASP A 144 -5.04 21.92 -7.37
C ASP A 144 -3.94 21.11 -6.67
N GLY A 145 -4.32 20.06 -5.96
CA GLY A 145 -3.46 19.22 -5.12
C GLY A 145 -3.15 17.84 -5.67
N CYS A 146 -3.27 17.60 -6.99
CA CYS A 146 -2.89 16.33 -7.59
C CYS A 146 -1.39 16.05 -7.43
N VAL A 147 -1.04 14.79 -7.16
CA VAL A 147 0.34 14.35 -6.93
C VAL A 147 1.13 14.17 -8.22
N ASP A 148 2.46 14.18 -8.15
CA ASP A 148 3.36 13.97 -9.28
C ASP A 148 3.68 12.48 -9.52
N TYR A 149 3.55 11.65 -8.49
CA TYR A 149 3.69 10.20 -8.54
C TYR A 149 2.81 9.54 -7.48
N LEU A 150 2.49 8.28 -7.69
CA LEU A 150 1.79 7.47 -6.70
C LEU A 150 2.79 6.51 -6.03
N GLY A 151 2.95 6.64 -4.71
CA GLY A 151 3.57 5.62 -3.90
C GLY A 151 2.58 4.51 -3.63
N ILE A 152 3.01 3.26 -3.73
CA ILE A 152 2.17 2.12 -3.39
C ILE A 152 2.87 1.21 -2.38
N ASN A 153 2.14 0.82 -1.35
CA ASN A 153 2.47 -0.30 -0.50
C ASN A 153 1.68 -1.50 -1.05
N ALA A 154 2.36 -2.55 -1.48
CA ALA A 154 1.74 -3.64 -2.21
C ALA A 154 2.28 -4.99 -1.73
N TYR A 155 1.42 -5.81 -1.15
CA TYR A 155 1.82 -7.08 -0.51
C TYR A 155 1.16 -8.30 -1.09
N ASN A 156 -0.11 -8.20 -1.50
CA ASN A 156 -0.93 -9.29 -2.02
C ASN A 156 -2.09 -8.74 -2.85
N ARG A 157 -2.87 -9.63 -3.45
CA ARG A 157 -4.17 -9.31 -4.06
C ARG A 157 -5.32 -9.58 -3.11
N TYR A 158 -6.50 -9.06 -3.44
CA TYR A 158 -7.77 -9.50 -2.87
C TYR A 158 -8.63 -10.20 -3.93
N ILE A 159 -9.33 -11.24 -3.49
CA ILE A 159 -10.36 -11.93 -4.28
C ILE A 159 -11.70 -11.36 -3.87
N ALA A 160 -12.41 -10.75 -4.82
CA ALA A 160 -13.73 -10.21 -4.55
C ALA A 160 -14.82 -11.20 -4.91
N GLU A 161 -15.79 -11.32 -4.01
CA GLU A 161 -17.00 -12.13 -4.16
C GLU A 161 -18.24 -11.29 -3.87
N PRO A 162 -19.41 -11.65 -4.43
CA PRO A 162 -20.66 -11.04 -4.04
C PRO A 162 -20.90 -11.14 -2.54
N ALA A 163 -21.41 -10.07 -1.94
CA ALA A 163 -21.75 -10.06 -0.51
C ALA A 163 -22.86 -11.07 -0.20
N ASP A 164 -22.74 -11.73 0.93
CA ASP A 164 -23.74 -12.63 1.49
C ASP A 164 -24.62 -11.87 2.51
N GLY A 165 -25.49 -11.00 1.98
CA GLY A 165 -26.39 -10.17 2.78
C GLY A 165 -25.83 -8.79 3.18
N PRO A 166 -26.57 -8.01 3.96
CA PRO A 166 -26.28 -6.60 4.23
C PRO A 166 -25.29 -6.36 5.38
N GLU A 167 -24.81 -7.41 6.02
CA GLU A 167 -23.97 -7.29 7.21
C GLU A 167 -22.54 -6.83 6.85
N THR A 168 -21.95 -6.01 7.72
CA THR A 168 -20.54 -5.70 7.66
C THR A 168 -19.77 -6.54 8.67
N ASN A 169 -18.76 -7.26 8.22
CA ASN A 169 -17.85 -8.05 9.04
C ASN A 169 -16.41 -7.75 8.67
N LEU A 170 -15.65 -7.23 9.60
CA LEU A 170 -14.26 -6.83 9.40
C LEU A 170 -13.35 -7.74 10.22
N GLY A 171 -13.30 -9.01 9.87
CA GLY A 171 -12.37 -9.97 10.46
C GLY A 171 -10.95 -9.78 9.94
N VAL A 172 -9.96 -9.89 10.83
CA VAL A 172 -8.53 -9.87 10.50
C VAL A 172 -7.78 -10.86 11.39
N ASN A 173 -6.87 -11.65 10.80
CA ASN A 173 -6.02 -12.57 11.57
C ASN A 173 -4.82 -11.83 12.15
N ASN A 174 -4.87 -11.54 13.45
CA ASN A 174 -3.80 -10.86 14.19
C ASN A 174 -2.90 -11.83 14.97
N THR A 175 -3.18 -13.14 14.94
CA THR A 175 -2.51 -14.11 15.80
C THR A 175 -1.45 -14.93 15.08
N GLY A 176 -1.51 -15.00 13.76
CA GLY A 176 -0.60 -15.81 12.94
C GLY A 176 -0.86 -17.32 13.08
N ASP A 177 -2.09 -17.70 13.45
CA ASP A 177 -2.50 -19.09 13.68
C ASP A 177 -3.14 -19.77 12.47
N GLY A 178 -3.10 -19.12 11.30
CA GLY A 178 -3.67 -19.62 10.05
C GLY A 178 -5.20 -19.61 9.99
N LYS A 179 -5.88 -19.09 11.01
CA LYS A 179 -7.35 -19.08 11.01
C LYS A 179 -7.91 -18.12 9.96
N LYS A 180 -8.92 -18.60 9.28
CA LYS A 180 -9.69 -17.79 8.33
C LYS A 180 -10.54 -16.77 9.07
N THR A 181 -10.65 -15.59 8.46
CA THR A 181 -11.50 -14.50 8.94
C THR A 181 -12.43 -14.06 7.82
N LYS A 182 -13.68 -13.68 8.17
CA LYS A 182 -14.62 -13.12 7.19
C LYS A 182 -14.38 -11.62 7.07
N PHE A 183 -14.27 -11.14 5.82
CA PHE A 183 -14.27 -9.72 5.51
C PHE A 183 -15.42 -9.43 4.53
N GLN A 184 -16.35 -8.57 4.91
CA GLN A 184 -17.49 -8.17 4.10
C GLN A 184 -17.91 -6.74 4.43
N ILE A 185 -18.26 -5.98 3.41
CA ILE A 185 -18.77 -4.60 3.54
C ILE A 185 -20.23 -4.58 3.06
N GLY A 186 -21.16 -4.64 4.00
CA GLY A 186 -22.58 -4.55 3.67
C GLY A 186 -22.95 -5.39 2.44
N ASN A 187 -23.70 -4.75 1.52
CA ASN A 187 -24.04 -5.34 0.22
C ASN A 187 -23.00 -5.03 -0.90
N TRP A 188 -21.81 -4.50 -0.54
CA TRP A 188 -20.82 -4.11 -1.53
C TRP A 188 -20.10 -5.33 -2.08
N PHE A 189 -19.39 -6.03 -1.20
CA PHE A 189 -18.59 -7.22 -1.54
C PHE A 189 -18.22 -8.01 -0.29
N SER A 190 -17.79 -9.24 -0.47
CA SER A 190 -17.00 -10.00 0.49
C SER A 190 -15.63 -10.35 -0.09
N LEU A 191 -14.67 -10.69 0.76
CA LEU A 191 -13.38 -11.23 0.32
C LEU A 191 -13.40 -12.74 0.38
N GLY A 192 -13.09 -13.37 -0.75
CA GLY A 192 -12.85 -14.78 -0.90
C GLY A 192 -11.37 -15.15 -0.76
N GLU A 193 -11.06 -16.39 -1.03
CA GLU A 193 -9.71 -16.94 -0.99
C GLU A 193 -9.48 -17.88 -2.18
N ASP A 194 -8.28 -17.83 -2.73
CA ASP A 194 -7.79 -18.87 -3.63
C ASP A 194 -7.17 -20.01 -2.80
N SER A 195 -7.79 -21.19 -2.84
CA SER A 195 -7.32 -22.37 -2.10
C SER A 195 -6.04 -22.97 -2.63
N GLU A 196 -5.70 -22.67 -3.88
CA GLU A 196 -4.49 -23.19 -4.53
C GLU A 196 -3.25 -22.35 -4.20
N MET A 197 -3.42 -21.16 -3.61
CA MET A 197 -2.31 -20.27 -3.30
C MET A 197 -1.75 -20.52 -1.90
N GLU A 198 -0.42 -20.51 -1.82
CA GLU A 198 0.31 -20.53 -0.56
C GLU A 198 0.00 -19.26 0.25
N LYS A 199 -0.06 -19.40 1.58
CA LYS A 199 -0.35 -18.29 2.50
C LYS A 199 0.63 -18.26 3.65
N THR A 200 0.90 -17.06 4.12
CA THR A 200 1.61 -16.87 5.38
C THR A 200 0.76 -17.34 6.57
N PRO A 201 1.35 -17.54 7.76
CA PRO A 201 0.59 -17.85 8.98
C PRO A 201 -0.51 -16.80 9.32
N TRP A 202 -0.39 -15.58 8.80
CA TRP A 202 -1.39 -14.50 8.95
C TRP A 202 -2.45 -14.49 7.84
N GLY A 203 -2.45 -15.48 6.94
CA GLY A 203 -3.43 -15.61 5.88
C GLY A 203 -3.16 -14.75 4.64
N MET A 204 -2.03 -14.06 4.58
CA MET A 204 -1.64 -13.29 3.39
C MET A 204 -1.22 -14.24 2.27
N GLU A 205 -1.84 -14.10 1.10
CA GLU A 205 -1.52 -14.87 -0.09
C GLU A 205 -0.11 -14.54 -0.61
N ILE A 206 0.67 -15.56 -0.97
CA ILE A 206 1.98 -15.40 -1.61
C ILE A 206 1.80 -15.51 -3.12
N ASN A 207 1.64 -14.38 -3.77
CA ASN A 207 1.40 -14.29 -5.21
C ASN A 207 2.20 -13.14 -5.84
N PRO A 208 3.47 -13.37 -6.20
CA PRO A 208 4.32 -12.31 -6.76
C PRO A 208 3.77 -11.68 -8.04
N ARG A 209 3.00 -12.41 -8.85
CA ARG A 209 2.37 -11.87 -10.06
C ARG A 209 1.38 -10.74 -9.75
N SER A 210 0.83 -10.71 -8.56
CA SER A 210 -0.14 -9.68 -8.16
C SER A 210 0.38 -8.25 -8.33
N ILE A 211 1.70 -8.03 -8.16
CA ILE A 211 2.29 -6.70 -8.37
C ILE A 211 2.26 -6.28 -9.85
N TYR A 212 2.43 -7.22 -10.78
CA TYR A 212 2.30 -6.95 -12.21
C TYR A 212 0.87 -6.54 -12.54
N ASP A 213 -0.12 -7.29 -12.06
CA ASP A 213 -1.53 -7.02 -12.30
C ASP A 213 -1.90 -5.63 -11.76
N LEU A 214 -1.45 -5.26 -10.54
CA LEU A 214 -1.63 -3.94 -9.96
C LEU A 214 -0.99 -2.83 -10.81
N LEU A 215 0.26 -3.00 -11.22
CA LEU A 215 0.99 -2.01 -12.02
C LEU A 215 0.33 -1.79 -13.40
N MET A 216 -0.18 -2.85 -14.03
CA MET A 216 -0.90 -2.75 -15.28
C MET A 216 -2.26 -2.05 -15.12
N ASP A 217 -2.96 -2.29 -14.02
CA ASP A 217 -4.19 -1.57 -13.69
C ASP A 217 -3.93 -0.08 -13.44
N LEU A 218 -2.90 0.26 -12.66
CA LEU A 218 -2.49 1.65 -12.42
C LEU A 218 -2.09 2.35 -13.73
N LYS A 219 -1.34 1.69 -14.60
CA LYS A 219 -1.00 2.21 -15.93
C LYS A 219 -2.25 2.49 -16.77
N ARG A 220 -3.24 1.59 -16.75
CA ARG A 220 -4.50 1.75 -17.46
C ARG A 220 -5.34 2.92 -16.92
N LEU A 221 -5.39 3.07 -15.59
CA LEU A 221 -6.20 4.09 -14.90
C LEU A 221 -5.53 5.47 -14.89
N TYR A 222 -4.20 5.49 -14.81
CA TYR A 222 -3.37 6.70 -14.61
C TYR A 222 -2.12 6.68 -15.50
N PRO A 223 -2.27 6.70 -16.84
CA PRO A 223 -1.18 6.41 -17.79
C PRO A 223 0.00 7.38 -17.72
N GLN A 224 -0.18 8.57 -17.14
CA GLN A 224 0.87 9.59 -17.01
C GLN A 224 1.53 9.64 -15.63
N ILE A 225 1.05 8.86 -14.67
CA ILE A 225 1.55 8.90 -13.29
C ILE A 225 2.59 7.80 -13.10
N PRO A 226 3.85 8.14 -12.79
CA PRO A 226 4.85 7.16 -12.39
C PRO A 226 4.54 6.60 -11.00
N VAL A 227 5.04 5.39 -10.73
CA VAL A 227 4.81 4.67 -9.48
C VAL A 227 6.13 4.46 -8.74
N ILE A 228 6.12 4.58 -7.43
CA ILE A 228 7.16 4.07 -6.54
C ILE A 228 6.53 2.97 -5.68
N ILE A 229 7.09 1.76 -5.72
CA ILE A 229 6.73 0.73 -4.73
C ILE A 229 7.47 1.09 -3.45
N THR A 230 6.74 1.71 -2.52
CA THR A 230 7.29 2.24 -1.26
C THR A 230 7.41 1.17 -0.20
N GLU A 231 6.59 0.13 -0.27
CA GLU A 231 6.70 -1.06 0.58
C GLU A 231 6.27 -2.30 -0.18
N ASN A 232 7.06 -3.36 0.01
CA ASN A 232 6.72 -4.74 -0.31
C ASN A 232 7.56 -5.66 0.58
N GLY A 233 6.99 -6.76 1.03
CA GLY A 233 7.69 -7.70 1.90
C GLY A 233 6.77 -8.80 2.43
N VAL A 234 7.36 -9.77 3.10
CA VAL A 234 6.63 -10.88 3.71
C VAL A 234 6.97 -11.01 5.19
N GLY A 235 5.93 -10.97 6.02
CA GLY A 235 6.06 -11.22 7.44
C GLY A 235 5.91 -12.71 7.76
N ASN A 236 6.88 -13.27 8.46
CA ASN A 236 6.87 -14.65 8.91
C ASN A 236 7.58 -14.79 10.25
N TYR A 237 7.64 -16.01 10.80
CA TYR A 237 8.51 -16.37 11.91
C TYR A 237 9.92 -16.57 11.38
N ASP A 238 10.91 -16.07 12.13
CA ASP A 238 12.33 -16.33 11.86
C ASP A 238 12.99 -16.96 13.08
N GLU A 239 13.88 -17.91 12.84
CA GLU A 239 14.64 -18.61 13.87
C GLU A 239 16.14 -18.36 13.71
N VAL A 240 16.83 -18.21 14.82
CA VAL A 240 18.29 -18.12 14.87
C VAL A 240 18.87 -19.53 14.94
N VAL A 241 19.61 -19.94 13.90
CA VAL A 241 20.32 -21.23 13.84
C VAL A 241 21.81 -20.94 13.73
N ASP A 242 22.60 -21.41 14.68
CA ASP A 242 24.06 -21.18 14.72
C ASP A 242 24.46 -19.70 14.56
N GLY A 243 23.67 -18.79 15.14
CA GLY A 243 23.91 -17.34 15.09
C GLY A 243 23.55 -16.67 13.75
N GLN A 244 22.85 -17.36 12.86
CA GLN A 244 22.41 -16.90 11.55
C GLN A 244 20.90 -17.08 11.36
N ILE A 245 20.30 -16.37 10.40
CA ILE A 245 18.91 -16.52 10.01
C ILE A 245 18.85 -16.83 8.52
N HIS A 246 18.37 -18.06 8.20
CA HIS A 246 18.24 -18.58 6.86
C HIS A 246 16.81 -18.37 6.31
N ASP A 247 16.50 -17.17 5.83
CA ASP A 247 15.18 -16.76 5.38
C ASP A 247 14.96 -16.89 3.86
N GLN A 248 15.24 -18.07 3.32
CA GLN A 248 15.13 -18.38 1.89
C GLN A 248 13.72 -18.12 1.34
N TYR A 249 12.67 -18.31 2.14
CA TYR A 249 11.29 -17.96 1.78
C TYR A 249 11.13 -16.47 1.44
N ARG A 250 11.83 -15.59 2.19
CA ARG A 250 11.79 -14.14 1.93
C ARG A 250 12.54 -13.78 0.67
N ILE A 251 13.69 -14.44 0.42
CA ILE A 251 14.43 -14.26 -0.84
C ILE A 251 13.56 -14.65 -2.02
N ALA A 252 12.93 -15.83 -2.00
CA ALA A 252 12.05 -16.29 -3.06
C ALA A 252 10.85 -15.36 -3.30
N TYR A 253 10.23 -14.85 -2.21
CA TYR A 253 9.17 -13.86 -2.28
C TYR A 253 9.64 -12.58 -2.99
N LEU A 254 10.71 -11.95 -2.49
CA LEU A 254 11.22 -10.69 -3.02
C LEU A 254 11.72 -10.83 -4.47
N GLU A 255 12.38 -11.93 -4.81
CA GLU A 255 12.85 -12.21 -6.17
C GLU A 255 11.68 -12.28 -7.14
N GLY A 256 10.65 -13.06 -6.79
CA GLY A 256 9.44 -13.15 -7.62
C GLY A 256 8.76 -11.80 -7.84
N TYR A 257 8.65 -10.95 -6.79
CA TYR A 257 8.10 -9.61 -6.95
C TYR A 257 8.95 -8.72 -7.86
N VAL A 258 10.27 -8.72 -7.68
CA VAL A 258 11.18 -7.93 -8.53
C VAL A 258 11.09 -8.36 -10.00
N ASP A 259 11.02 -9.65 -10.27
CA ASP A 259 10.91 -10.17 -11.65
C ASP A 259 9.60 -9.69 -12.31
N TRP A 260 8.49 -9.71 -11.60
CA TRP A 260 7.21 -9.21 -12.11
C TRP A 260 7.15 -7.68 -12.24
N ILE A 261 7.85 -6.93 -11.40
CA ILE A 261 8.03 -5.48 -11.56
C ILE A 261 8.84 -5.17 -12.83
N GLU A 262 9.94 -5.90 -13.05
CA GLU A 262 10.76 -5.75 -14.25
C GLU A 262 9.94 -6.06 -15.51
N ARG A 263 9.09 -7.08 -15.46
CA ARG A 263 8.16 -7.41 -16.55
C ARG A 263 7.15 -6.28 -16.80
N ALA A 264 6.55 -5.71 -15.76
CA ALA A 264 5.63 -4.58 -15.91
C ALA A 264 6.31 -3.34 -16.53
N MET A 265 7.59 -3.11 -16.20
CA MET A 265 8.39 -2.05 -16.81
C MET A 265 8.67 -2.31 -18.30
N GLU A 266 8.96 -3.55 -18.68
CA GLU A 266 9.09 -3.95 -20.09
C GLU A 266 7.78 -3.73 -20.87
N ASP A 267 6.64 -3.99 -20.23
CA ASP A 267 5.32 -3.74 -20.78
C ASP A 267 4.87 -2.26 -20.66
N GLY A 268 5.80 -1.36 -20.26
CA GLY A 268 5.70 0.10 -20.34
C GLY A 268 5.12 0.78 -19.11
N CYS A 269 5.17 0.17 -17.93
CA CYS A 269 4.92 0.87 -16.67
C CYS A 269 6.13 1.73 -16.28
N THR A 270 5.89 2.94 -15.80
CA THR A 270 6.96 3.79 -15.27
C THR A 270 7.10 3.56 -13.76
N VAL A 271 8.08 2.74 -13.38
CA VAL A 271 8.42 2.46 -11.99
C VAL A 271 9.72 3.15 -11.64
N LEU A 272 9.67 4.13 -10.71
CA LEU A 272 10.82 4.95 -10.30
C LEU A 272 11.67 4.29 -9.21
N GLY A 273 11.10 3.41 -8.40
CA GLY A 273 11.81 2.77 -7.30
C GLY A 273 11.04 1.63 -6.66
N TYR A 274 11.79 0.81 -5.91
CA TYR A 274 11.28 -0.31 -5.13
C TYR A 274 11.98 -0.36 -3.77
N PHE A 275 11.18 -0.41 -2.71
CA PHE A 275 11.66 -0.47 -1.34
C PHE A 275 11.05 -1.67 -0.62
N VAL A 276 11.90 -2.36 0.14
CA VAL A 276 11.48 -3.52 0.95
C VAL A 276 10.97 -3.04 2.30
N TRP A 277 9.82 -3.51 2.72
CA TRP A 277 9.38 -3.47 4.10
C TRP A 277 9.81 -4.77 4.80
N SER A 278 10.84 -4.74 5.68
CA SER A 278 11.52 -3.55 6.17
C SER A 278 13.03 -3.81 6.30
N THR A 279 13.81 -2.75 6.53
CA THR A 279 15.26 -2.91 6.75
C THR A 279 15.56 -3.74 7.99
N MET A 280 14.84 -3.51 9.09
CA MET A 280 14.99 -4.22 10.37
C MET A 280 13.63 -4.74 10.82
N ASP A 281 13.63 -5.78 11.67
CA ASP A 281 12.42 -6.18 12.37
C ASP A 281 11.91 -5.02 13.22
N VAL A 282 10.60 -4.79 13.18
CA VAL A 282 9.93 -3.70 13.89
C VAL A 282 8.83 -4.24 14.80
N TYR A 283 8.48 -3.48 15.81
CA TYR A 283 7.31 -3.74 16.64
C TYR A 283 6.04 -3.46 15.83
N SER A 284 5.14 -4.42 15.78
CA SER A 284 3.79 -4.24 15.21
C SER A 284 2.79 -3.97 16.34
N TRP A 285 1.94 -2.96 16.17
CA TRP A 285 0.88 -2.64 17.13
C TRP A 285 -0.08 -3.82 17.37
N ILE A 286 -0.23 -4.69 16.39
CA ILE A 286 -1.17 -5.81 16.42
C ILE A 286 -0.48 -7.13 16.76
N ASN A 287 0.74 -7.35 16.22
CA ASN A 287 1.43 -8.63 16.30
C ASN A 287 2.61 -8.65 17.30
N GLY A 288 2.93 -7.50 17.92
CA GLY A 288 4.12 -7.35 18.75
C GLY A 288 5.38 -7.62 17.92
N TYR A 289 6.28 -8.44 18.44
CA TYR A 289 7.55 -8.79 17.79
C TYR A 289 7.50 -10.10 16.99
N LYS A 290 6.36 -10.78 16.92
CA LYS A 290 6.26 -12.13 16.34
C LYS A 290 6.35 -12.15 14.82
N LYS A 291 5.70 -11.18 14.14
CA LYS A 291 5.65 -11.10 12.69
C LYS A 291 6.83 -10.30 12.17
N ARG A 292 7.84 -11.01 11.69
CA ARG A 292 9.11 -10.41 11.29
C ARG A 292 9.15 -10.15 9.80
N TYR A 293 9.41 -8.89 9.43
CA TYR A 293 9.53 -8.43 8.05
C TYR A 293 10.95 -8.03 7.67
N GLY A 294 11.80 -7.75 8.67
CA GLY A 294 13.11 -7.16 8.47
C GLY A 294 14.07 -8.01 7.63
N LEU A 295 14.94 -7.34 6.90
CA LEU A 295 16.15 -7.93 6.34
C LEU A 295 17.22 -8.16 7.41
N VAL A 296 17.11 -7.43 8.52
CA VAL A 296 17.95 -7.57 9.71
C VAL A 296 17.07 -8.01 10.88
N TYR A 297 17.44 -9.13 11.48
CA TYR A 297 16.81 -9.64 12.69
C TYR A 297 17.23 -8.79 13.89
N ILE A 298 16.27 -8.47 14.74
CA ILE A 298 16.50 -7.82 16.03
C ILE A 298 16.24 -8.84 17.13
N ASP A 299 17.25 -9.10 17.94
CA ASP A 299 17.08 -9.91 19.15
C ASP A 299 16.48 -9.03 20.26
N TYR A 300 15.16 -9.13 20.40
CA TYR A 300 14.41 -8.35 21.40
C TYR A 300 14.55 -8.90 22.83
N ASP A 301 15.14 -10.08 23.00
CA ASP A 301 15.38 -10.69 24.29
C ASP A 301 16.77 -10.31 24.83
N SER A 302 17.63 -9.70 23.99
CA SER A 302 18.95 -9.18 24.42
C SER A 302 18.85 -7.71 24.82
N ASP A 303 19.54 -7.34 25.91
CA ASP A 303 19.59 -5.95 26.41
C ASP A 303 20.15 -4.95 25.38
N ASP A 304 21.08 -5.42 24.53
CA ASP A 304 21.73 -4.61 23.50
C ASP A 304 20.96 -4.57 22.17
N LEU A 305 19.81 -5.25 22.09
CA LEU A 305 19.03 -5.39 20.84
C LEU A 305 19.92 -5.82 19.67
N VAL A 306 20.62 -6.93 19.82
CA VAL A 306 21.59 -7.43 18.82
C VAL A 306 20.96 -7.53 17.44
N ARG A 307 21.69 -7.05 16.43
CA ARG A 307 21.25 -7.01 15.02
C ARG A 307 21.98 -8.07 14.23
N ILE A 308 21.24 -8.98 13.63
CA ILE A 308 21.78 -10.07 12.83
C ILE A 308 21.26 -9.92 11.39
N PRO A 309 22.12 -9.56 10.39
CA PRO A 309 21.71 -9.56 9.00
C PRO A 309 21.28 -10.96 8.56
N LYS A 310 20.11 -11.07 7.95
CA LYS A 310 19.56 -12.32 7.41
C LYS A 310 20.15 -12.64 6.03
N ASP A 311 19.94 -13.85 5.51
CA ASP A 311 20.36 -14.18 4.16
C ASP A 311 19.76 -13.23 3.11
N SER A 312 18.50 -12.84 3.29
CA SER A 312 17.81 -11.85 2.44
C SER A 312 18.47 -10.48 2.41
N TYR A 313 19.13 -10.05 3.48
CA TYR A 313 19.91 -8.80 3.50
C TYR A 313 21.04 -8.83 2.48
N TYR A 314 21.82 -9.92 2.45
CA TYR A 314 22.94 -10.08 1.52
C TYR A 314 22.46 -10.24 0.09
N TRP A 315 21.37 -10.98 -0.13
CA TRP A 315 20.72 -11.10 -1.43
C TRP A 315 20.29 -9.73 -1.97
N TYR A 316 19.56 -8.95 -1.18
CA TYR A 316 19.05 -7.62 -1.60
C TYR A 316 20.20 -6.62 -1.87
N LYS A 317 21.22 -6.60 -1.01
CA LYS A 317 22.44 -5.84 -1.23
C LYS A 317 23.10 -6.15 -2.58
N ASN A 318 23.23 -7.44 -2.92
CA ASN A 318 23.79 -7.88 -4.17
C ASN A 318 22.91 -7.49 -5.37
N LYS A 319 21.57 -7.62 -5.26
CA LYS A 319 20.62 -7.21 -6.30
C LYS A 319 20.77 -5.73 -6.63
N ILE A 320 20.83 -4.86 -5.62
CA ILE A 320 21.06 -3.41 -5.79
C ILE A 320 22.42 -3.12 -6.47
N GLN A 321 23.48 -3.77 -6.02
CA GLN A 321 24.82 -3.52 -6.57
C GLN A 321 24.92 -3.95 -8.04
N ASN A 322 24.32 -5.07 -8.42
CA ASN A 322 24.35 -5.57 -9.79
C ASN A 322 23.53 -4.68 -10.73
N ARG A 323 22.38 -4.16 -10.28
CA ARG A 323 21.59 -3.19 -11.07
C ARG A 323 22.33 -1.89 -11.32
N ARG A 324 23.05 -1.36 -10.34
CA ARG A 324 23.89 -0.18 -10.52
C ARG A 324 24.99 -0.40 -11.55
N LYS A 325 25.62 -1.58 -11.59
CA LYS A 325 26.65 -1.90 -12.59
C LYS A 325 26.08 -1.97 -14.00
N SER A 326 24.89 -2.57 -14.18
CA SER A 326 24.23 -2.67 -15.48
C SER A 326 23.78 -1.27 -16.00
N PHE A 327 23.36 -0.39 -15.12
CA PHE A 327 22.97 0.98 -15.47
C PHE A 327 24.19 1.84 -15.89
N ASN A 328 25.29 1.78 -15.11
CA ASN A 328 26.53 2.48 -15.44
C ASN A 328 27.16 1.94 -16.73
N GLY A 329 27.06 0.65 -17.02
CA GLY A 329 27.51 0.06 -18.28
C GLY A 329 26.73 0.57 -19.51
N LYS A 330 25.44 0.90 -19.36
CA LYS A 330 24.63 1.50 -20.44
C LYS A 330 24.93 2.98 -20.69
N ILE A 331 25.34 3.71 -19.66
CA ILE A 331 25.74 5.13 -19.80
C ILE A 331 27.07 5.24 -20.56
N HIS A 332 28.02 4.32 -20.37
CA HIS A 332 29.29 4.30 -21.11
C HIS A 332 29.19 3.86 -22.57
N SER A 333 28.05 3.31 -22.99
CA SER A 333 27.82 2.91 -24.40
C SER A 333 27.06 3.96 -25.22
N ILE A 334 26.78 5.12 -24.66
CA ILE A 334 26.05 6.22 -25.33
C ILE A 334 26.98 7.43 -25.58
N TYR A 335 28.26 7.34 -25.21
CA TYR A 335 29.28 8.38 -25.53
C TYR A 335 30.37 7.83 -26.41
#